data_c342c5dd515f8155fc90468d270052b1
#
_entry.id   c342c5dd515f8155fc90468d270052b1
#
_cell.length_a   1.000
_cell.length_b   1.000
_cell.length_c   1.000
_cell.angle_alpha   90.00
_cell.angle_beta   90.00
_cell.angle_gamma   90.00
#
_symmetry.space_group_name_H-M   'P 1'
#
loop_
_entity.id
_entity.type
_entity.pdbx_description
1 polymer ?
#
loop_
_entity_poly.entity_id
_entity_poly.type
_entity_poly.pdbx_seq_one_letter_code
_entity_poly.pdbx_strand_id
1 'polypeptide(L)'
;MRKEFYGILPLALTSCLASHATAQEKQSNRPNVVFIYADDIGYGDLSCNGAKTIHTPNVERLAKMGVRFTNAHSAAATSTPSRYAMLTGEYAWRKAGTGIAAGDAAAIIRPERYTMANLFKDAGYNTGVVGKWHLGLGDKGGEQDWNKPLQPGTNDIGFEYSFIMAATGDRVPCVFVENDQVINLDPNDPIQVSYKANFPGEPTGKDNPELLKMHPSHGHDQSIVNGISRIGYMKGGKSALWQDEKIAETLTGKAVSFIEGHKSAPFFLYFATQDAHVPRVPSPQFAGKSGMGPRGDCLLEFDWSVGEILNTLERLGLDKNTLVILSSDNGPVVDDGYKDQAVELLGDHTPGGIYRGG
;
A
#
# COMPACT_ATOMS: atom_id res chain seq x y z
N MET A 1 77.28 -62.06 17.56
CA MET A 1 76.62 -61.09 18.45
C MET A 1 76.25 -59.90 17.63
N ARG A 2 75.00 -59.80 17.22
CA ARG A 2 74.44 -58.60 16.45
C ARG A 2 73.62 -57.77 17.44
N LYS A 3 73.96 -56.48 17.56
CA LYS A 3 73.24 -55.54 18.33
C LYS A 3 72.23 -54.83 17.35
N GLU A 4 70.96 -54.94 17.64
CA GLU A 4 69.89 -54.19 16.92
C GLU A 4 69.65 -52.85 17.62
N PHE A 5 69.73 -51.81 16.86
CA PHE A 5 69.34 -50.44 17.27
C PHE A 5 67.89 -50.16 16.90
N TYR A 6 67.06 -49.91 17.89
CA TYR A 6 65.69 -49.37 17.69
C TYR A 6 65.77 -47.87 17.65
N GLY A 7 65.48 -47.31 16.46
CA GLY A 7 65.34 -45.91 16.28
C GLY A 7 63.88 -45.46 16.60
N ILE A 8 63.77 -44.54 17.54
CA ILE A 8 62.49 -43.89 17.89
C ILE A 8 62.24 -42.73 16.90
N LEU A 9 61.21 -42.83 16.10
CA LEU A 9 60.74 -41.76 15.24
C LEU A 9 59.85 -40.80 16.05
N PRO A 10 60.08 -39.48 16.07
CA PRO A 10 59.11 -38.55 16.69
C PRO A 10 57.88 -38.27 15.76
N LEU A 11 56.72 -38.55 16.29
CA LEU A 11 55.42 -38.22 15.65
C LEU A 11 55.20 -36.72 15.72
N ALA A 12 55.34 -36.05 14.58
CA ALA A 12 55.01 -34.63 14.46
C ALA A 12 53.47 -34.48 14.36
N LEU A 13 52.83 -33.99 15.43
CA LEU A 13 51.44 -33.56 15.40
C LEU A 13 51.36 -32.25 14.60
N THR A 14 50.91 -32.31 13.35
CA THR A 14 50.46 -31.15 12.57
C THR A 14 49.06 -30.80 12.98
N SER A 15 48.92 -29.76 13.83
CA SER A 15 47.63 -29.12 14.13
C SER A 15 47.17 -28.34 12.92
N CYS A 16 46.20 -28.88 12.18
CA CYS A 16 45.42 -28.11 11.18
C CYS A 16 44.57 -27.08 11.89
N LEU A 17 45.03 -25.84 11.94
CA LEU A 17 44.19 -24.68 12.22
C LEU A 17 43.22 -24.49 11.04
N ALA A 18 42.01 -25.03 11.19
CA ALA A 18 40.89 -24.70 10.29
C ALA A 18 40.56 -23.22 10.47
N SER A 19 41.08 -22.37 9.57
CA SER A 19 40.63 -20.99 9.43
C SER A 19 39.18 -21.03 9.01
N HIS A 20 38.28 -20.75 9.94
CA HIS A 20 36.89 -20.42 9.60
C HIS A 20 36.94 -19.07 8.88
N ALA A 21 37.08 -19.10 7.57
CA ALA A 21 36.75 -17.97 6.74
C ALA A 21 35.24 -17.75 6.88
N THR A 22 34.85 -16.79 7.71
CA THR A 22 33.50 -16.22 7.66
C THR A 22 33.37 -15.69 6.25
N ALA A 23 32.55 -16.37 5.42
CA ALA A 23 32.13 -15.84 4.16
C ALA A 23 31.36 -14.57 4.50
N GLN A 24 32.02 -13.42 4.34
CA GLN A 24 31.36 -12.13 4.34
C GLN A 24 30.45 -12.19 3.12
N GLU A 25 29.16 -12.39 3.37
CA GLU A 25 28.13 -12.34 2.31
C GLU A 25 28.38 -11.03 1.55
N LYS A 26 28.78 -11.14 0.30
CA LYS A 26 28.90 -10.01 -0.59
C LYS A 26 27.50 -9.42 -0.68
N GLN A 27 27.28 -8.32 0.03
CA GLN A 27 26.05 -7.54 -0.09
C GLN A 27 25.78 -7.36 -1.59
N SER A 28 24.65 -7.81 -2.06
CA SER A 28 24.29 -7.75 -3.46
C SER A 28 24.50 -6.33 -3.95
N ASN A 29 25.23 -6.13 -5.06
CA ASN A 29 25.39 -4.81 -5.69
C ASN A 29 24.10 -4.27 -6.31
N ARG A 30 22.98 -4.99 -6.16
CA ARG A 30 21.66 -4.59 -6.66
C ARG A 30 20.99 -3.68 -5.64
N PRO A 31 20.53 -2.48 -6.03
CA PRO A 31 19.82 -1.60 -5.13
C PRO A 31 18.46 -2.19 -4.76
N ASN A 32 18.01 -1.95 -3.53
CA ASN A 32 16.62 -2.16 -3.18
C ASN A 32 15.75 -1.14 -3.93
N VAL A 33 14.47 -1.45 -4.10
CA VAL A 33 13.52 -0.53 -4.72
C VAL A 33 12.29 -0.41 -3.82
N VAL A 34 11.97 0.81 -3.44
CA VAL A 34 10.73 1.16 -2.75
C VAL A 34 9.94 2.08 -3.67
N PHE A 35 8.75 1.65 -4.08
CA PHE A 35 7.85 2.47 -4.85
C PHE A 35 6.66 2.90 -4.00
N ILE A 36 6.67 4.16 -3.54
CA ILE A 36 5.58 4.79 -2.79
C ILE A 36 4.59 5.33 -3.81
N TYR A 37 3.36 4.80 -3.78
CA TYR A 37 2.30 5.16 -4.70
C TYR A 37 1.13 5.76 -3.95
N ALA A 38 1.04 7.08 -3.97
CA ALA A 38 0.02 7.85 -3.29
C ALA A 38 -1.34 7.70 -3.98
N ASP A 39 -2.39 8.07 -3.26
CA ASP A 39 -3.78 8.02 -3.70
C ASP A 39 -4.41 9.41 -3.66
N ASP A 40 -4.90 9.89 -4.81
CA ASP A 40 -5.56 11.20 -4.96
C ASP A 40 -4.72 12.41 -4.49
N ILE A 41 -3.39 12.29 -4.48
CA ILE A 41 -2.51 13.40 -4.14
C ILE A 41 -2.13 14.17 -5.40
N GLY A 42 -2.50 15.44 -5.42
CA GLY A 42 -2.21 16.34 -6.53
C GLY A 42 -0.79 16.89 -6.52
N TYR A 43 -0.35 17.40 -7.66
CA TYR A 43 0.95 18.05 -7.80
C TYR A 43 1.11 19.20 -6.80
N GLY A 44 0.05 20.02 -6.62
CA GLY A 44 0.05 21.18 -5.72
C GLY A 44 -0.17 20.84 -4.24
N ASP A 45 -0.41 19.58 -3.89
CA ASP A 45 -0.51 19.14 -2.49
C ASP A 45 0.86 18.98 -1.81
N LEU A 46 1.94 19.03 -2.58
CA LEU A 46 3.30 18.79 -2.08
C LEU A 46 4.11 20.08 -2.01
N SER A 47 4.72 20.37 -0.85
CA SER A 47 5.49 21.59 -0.66
C SER A 47 6.73 21.67 -1.56
N CYS A 48 7.33 20.55 -1.94
CA CYS A 48 8.41 20.51 -2.95
C CYS A 48 7.96 20.99 -4.34
N ASN A 49 6.67 21.03 -4.62
CA ASN A 49 6.07 21.53 -5.86
C ASN A 49 5.47 22.93 -5.71
N GLY A 50 5.64 23.57 -4.55
CA GLY A 50 5.24 24.94 -4.30
C GLY A 50 3.95 25.09 -3.50
N ALA A 51 3.41 24.05 -2.88
CA ALA A 51 2.34 24.18 -1.90
C ALA A 51 2.76 25.13 -0.76
N LYS A 52 1.90 26.09 -0.41
CA LYS A 52 2.17 27.11 0.62
C LYS A 52 1.35 26.89 1.88
N THR A 53 0.22 26.25 1.76
CA THR A 53 -0.75 26.03 2.84
C THR A 53 -0.50 24.74 3.60
N ILE A 54 0.18 23.79 2.96
CA ILE A 54 0.51 22.48 3.53
C ILE A 54 2.02 22.25 3.49
N HIS A 55 2.57 21.65 4.55
CA HIS A 55 3.98 21.32 4.66
C HIS A 55 4.18 19.80 4.61
N THR A 56 4.98 19.34 3.64
CA THR A 56 5.35 17.93 3.45
C THR A 56 6.87 17.75 3.51
N PRO A 57 7.48 17.91 4.71
CA PRO A 57 8.94 17.97 4.87
C PRO A 57 9.67 16.67 4.50
N ASN A 58 9.02 15.52 4.65
CA ASN A 58 9.61 14.23 4.30
C ASN A 58 9.63 14.03 2.78
N VAL A 59 8.56 14.44 2.08
CA VAL A 59 8.55 14.47 0.62
C VAL A 59 9.57 15.48 0.09
N GLU A 60 9.72 16.64 0.73
CA GLU A 60 10.79 17.59 0.38
C GLU A 60 12.19 17.00 0.58
N ARG A 61 12.40 16.24 1.66
CA ARG A 61 13.66 15.55 1.92
C ARG A 61 13.97 14.58 0.79
N LEU A 62 13.00 13.75 0.37
CA LEU A 62 13.15 12.85 -0.76
C LEU A 62 13.48 13.61 -2.06
N ALA A 63 12.78 14.70 -2.34
CA ALA A 63 13.01 15.53 -3.52
C ALA A 63 14.42 16.16 -3.53
N LYS A 64 14.94 16.57 -2.37
CA LYS A 64 16.30 17.13 -2.22
C LYS A 64 17.40 16.09 -2.38
N MET A 65 17.11 14.83 -2.05
CA MET A 65 18.05 13.70 -2.16
C MET A 65 18.14 13.11 -3.57
N GLY A 66 17.20 13.43 -4.45
CA GLY A 66 17.05 12.76 -5.74
C GLY A 66 16.74 13.70 -6.89
N VAL A 67 15.96 13.17 -7.82
CA VAL A 67 15.51 13.87 -9.04
C VAL A 67 14.00 14.05 -8.98
N ARG A 68 13.56 15.30 -9.15
CA ARG A 68 12.14 15.64 -9.28
C ARG A 68 11.79 15.81 -10.76
N PHE A 69 10.86 14.99 -11.22
CA PHE A 69 10.33 15.10 -12.59
C PHE A 69 9.28 16.20 -12.64
N THR A 70 9.50 17.23 -13.45
CA THR A 70 8.61 18.38 -13.57
C THR A 70 7.55 18.22 -14.66
N ASN A 71 7.61 17.14 -15.43
CA ASN A 71 6.67 16.82 -16.50
C ASN A 71 6.43 15.31 -16.58
N ALA A 72 5.97 14.72 -15.47
CA ALA A 72 5.57 13.33 -15.38
C ALA A 72 4.06 13.27 -15.10
N HIS A 73 3.37 12.33 -15.75
CA HIS A 73 1.92 12.20 -15.69
C HIS A 73 1.53 10.77 -15.35
N SER A 74 0.48 10.62 -14.56
CA SER A 74 -0.16 9.33 -14.34
C SER A 74 -0.75 8.80 -15.65
N ALA A 75 -0.85 7.48 -15.77
CA ALA A 75 -1.35 6.83 -16.99
C ALA A 75 -2.85 7.03 -17.23
N ALA A 76 -3.60 7.36 -16.19
CA ALA A 76 -5.04 7.62 -16.22
C ALA A 76 -5.44 8.61 -15.12
N ALA A 77 -6.69 9.09 -15.18
CA ALA A 77 -7.23 10.06 -14.24
C ALA A 77 -7.91 9.42 -13.02
N THR A 78 -7.89 8.10 -12.88
CA THR A 78 -8.49 7.35 -11.77
C THR A 78 -7.64 6.16 -11.38
N SER A 79 -7.84 5.67 -10.16
CA SER A 79 -7.00 4.68 -9.48
C SER A 79 -6.80 3.37 -10.23
N THR A 80 -7.88 2.60 -10.48
CA THR A 80 -7.77 1.26 -11.08
C THR A 80 -7.00 1.25 -12.40
N PRO A 81 -7.32 2.10 -13.40
CA PRO A 81 -6.61 2.09 -14.67
C PRO A 81 -5.14 2.55 -14.54
N SER A 82 -4.83 3.48 -13.64
CA SER A 82 -3.44 3.89 -13.37
C SER A 82 -2.64 2.79 -12.73
N ARG A 83 -3.19 2.11 -11.71
CA ARG A 83 -2.53 0.98 -11.03
C ARG A 83 -2.34 -0.20 -11.96
N TYR A 84 -3.32 -0.50 -12.81
CA TYR A 84 -3.17 -1.49 -13.87
C TYR A 84 -2.01 -1.16 -14.80
N ALA A 85 -1.98 0.06 -15.33
CA ALA A 85 -0.94 0.48 -16.25
C ALA A 85 0.46 0.46 -15.62
N MET A 86 0.57 0.91 -14.37
CA MET A 86 1.84 0.92 -13.62
C MET A 86 2.39 -0.50 -13.42
N LEU A 87 1.55 -1.46 -13.02
CA LEU A 87 2.01 -2.83 -12.78
C LEU A 87 2.25 -3.63 -14.06
N THR A 88 1.53 -3.36 -15.15
CA THR A 88 1.58 -4.16 -16.38
C THR A 88 2.38 -3.53 -17.50
N GLY A 89 2.71 -2.24 -17.41
CA GLY A 89 3.33 -1.48 -18.51
C GLY A 89 2.40 -1.26 -19.70
N GLU A 90 1.08 -1.49 -19.55
CA GLU A 90 0.09 -1.36 -20.61
C GLU A 90 -0.97 -0.33 -20.23
N TYR A 91 -1.28 0.59 -21.11
CA TYR A 91 -2.39 1.52 -20.91
C TYR A 91 -3.72 0.78 -20.72
N ALA A 92 -4.46 1.11 -19.70
CA ALA A 92 -5.71 0.46 -19.31
C ALA A 92 -6.78 0.49 -20.42
N TRP A 93 -6.85 1.58 -21.20
CA TRP A 93 -7.79 1.70 -22.32
C TRP A 93 -7.61 0.66 -23.44
N ARG A 94 -6.47 -0.08 -23.44
CA ARG A 94 -6.22 -1.18 -24.37
C ARG A 94 -6.87 -2.50 -23.95
N LYS A 95 -7.39 -2.58 -22.73
CA LYS A 95 -8.03 -3.76 -22.17
C LYS A 95 -9.41 -3.42 -21.58
N ALA A 96 -10.44 -4.15 -21.98
CA ALA A 96 -11.76 -4.02 -21.41
C ALA A 96 -11.75 -4.44 -19.91
N GLY A 97 -12.62 -3.83 -19.10
CA GLY A 97 -12.77 -4.18 -17.67
C GLY A 97 -11.72 -3.56 -16.75
N THR A 98 -10.99 -2.54 -17.21
CA THR A 98 -9.98 -1.81 -16.43
C THR A 98 -10.48 -0.44 -15.93
N GLY A 99 -11.79 -0.21 -15.91
CA GLY A 99 -12.41 0.95 -15.25
C GLY A 99 -12.36 0.83 -13.72
N ILE A 100 -12.94 1.79 -13.02
CA ILE A 100 -12.97 1.80 -11.55
C ILE A 100 -13.58 0.49 -11.03
N ALA A 101 -12.80 -0.28 -10.29
CA ALA A 101 -13.21 -1.58 -9.77
C ALA A 101 -14.14 -1.45 -8.56
N ALA A 102 -15.15 -2.31 -8.50
CA ALA A 102 -15.90 -2.54 -7.26
C ALA A 102 -15.03 -3.30 -6.24
N GLY A 103 -15.42 -3.27 -4.95
CA GLY A 103 -14.67 -3.97 -3.92
C GLY A 103 -14.71 -5.50 -4.05
N ASP A 104 -15.73 -6.03 -4.73
CA ASP A 104 -15.88 -7.44 -5.07
C ASP A 104 -15.54 -7.75 -6.55
N ALA A 105 -14.73 -6.91 -7.21
CA ALA A 105 -14.29 -7.17 -8.58
C ALA A 105 -13.40 -8.41 -8.64
N ALA A 106 -13.51 -9.18 -9.73
CA ALA A 106 -12.53 -10.22 -10.04
C ALA A 106 -11.14 -9.63 -10.30
N ALA A 107 -10.10 -10.43 -10.12
CA ALA A 107 -8.73 -10.04 -10.41
C ALA A 107 -8.59 -9.57 -11.86
N ILE A 108 -8.30 -8.28 -12.06
CA ILE A 108 -8.17 -7.63 -13.36
C ILE A 108 -6.84 -8.04 -14.01
N ILE A 109 -5.78 -8.13 -13.23
CA ILE A 109 -4.49 -8.68 -13.65
C ILE A 109 -4.53 -10.19 -13.40
N ARG A 110 -4.52 -10.95 -14.49
CA ARG A 110 -4.59 -12.42 -14.43
C ARG A 110 -3.17 -13.00 -14.26
N PRO A 111 -3.03 -14.22 -13.69
CA PRO A 111 -1.72 -14.84 -13.42
C PRO A 111 -0.80 -14.98 -14.62
N GLU A 112 -1.35 -15.14 -15.82
CA GLU A 112 -0.59 -15.22 -17.07
C GLU A 112 -0.04 -13.88 -17.56
N ARG A 113 -0.48 -12.77 -16.95
CA ARG A 113 0.03 -11.43 -17.30
C ARG A 113 1.31 -11.14 -16.54
N TYR A 114 2.39 -10.98 -17.27
CA TYR A 114 3.67 -10.54 -16.71
C TYR A 114 3.59 -9.12 -16.16
N THR A 115 4.07 -8.93 -14.95
CA THR A 115 3.97 -7.67 -14.20
C THR A 115 5.35 -7.15 -13.80
N MET A 116 5.40 -5.92 -13.29
CA MET A 116 6.58 -5.37 -12.67
C MET A 116 7.06 -6.22 -11.48
N ALA A 117 6.14 -6.82 -10.71
CA ALA A 117 6.50 -7.71 -9.60
C ALA A 117 7.20 -8.99 -10.13
N ASN A 118 6.70 -9.58 -11.23
CA ASN A 118 7.37 -10.71 -11.87
C ASN A 118 8.78 -10.32 -12.34
N LEU A 119 8.95 -9.13 -12.93
CA LEU A 119 10.25 -8.64 -13.37
C LEU A 119 11.27 -8.59 -12.23
N PHE A 120 10.87 -8.04 -11.08
CA PHE A 120 11.74 -8.00 -9.91
C PHE A 120 12.00 -9.38 -9.32
N LYS A 121 10.98 -10.25 -9.26
CA LYS A 121 11.11 -11.63 -8.78
C LYS A 121 12.10 -12.43 -9.64
N ASP A 122 11.95 -12.35 -10.97
CA ASP A 122 12.88 -13.01 -11.92
C ASP A 122 14.30 -12.45 -11.83
N ALA A 123 14.45 -11.19 -11.44
CA ALA A 123 15.74 -10.59 -11.13
C ALA A 123 16.30 -10.98 -9.75
N GLY A 124 15.61 -11.82 -8.98
CA GLY A 124 16.04 -12.33 -7.67
C GLY A 124 15.81 -11.36 -6.52
N TYR A 125 14.79 -10.51 -6.60
CA TYR A 125 14.34 -9.65 -5.52
C TYR A 125 13.24 -10.34 -4.70
N ASN A 126 13.23 -10.10 -3.39
CA ASN A 126 12.06 -10.36 -2.57
C ASN A 126 11.01 -9.29 -2.88
N THR A 127 9.79 -9.69 -3.22
CA THR A 127 8.77 -8.76 -3.71
C THR A 127 7.62 -8.64 -2.73
N GLY A 128 7.24 -7.40 -2.40
CA GLY A 128 6.13 -7.13 -1.49
C GLY A 128 5.20 -6.02 -2.00
N VAL A 129 3.92 -6.15 -1.69
CA VAL A 129 2.93 -5.09 -1.84
C VAL A 129 2.23 -4.83 -0.51
N VAL A 130 2.14 -3.56 -0.13
CA VAL A 130 1.44 -3.11 1.07
C VAL A 130 0.54 -1.93 0.72
N GLY A 131 -0.73 -2.00 1.10
CA GLY A 131 -1.66 -0.88 0.99
C GLY A 131 -2.83 -1.09 0.03
N LYS A 132 -3.29 -0.02 -0.60
CA LYS A 132 -4.42 -0.03 -1.52
C LYS A 132 -4.14 -0.89 -2.75
N TRP A 133 -5.03 -1.85 -3.01
CA TRP A 133 -4.91 -2.71 -4.19
C TRP A 133 -5.76 -2.22 -5.37
N HIS A 134 -7.05 -2.22 -5.24
CA HIS A 134 -8.03 -1.71 -6.20
C HIS A 134 -7.95 -2.33 -7.62
N LEU A 135 -7.50 -3.58 -7.71
CA LEU A 135 -7.36 -4.33 -8.96
C LEU A 135 -8.12 -5.67 -8.96
N GLY A 136 -9.05 -5.81 -7.99
CA GLY A 136 -9.85 -7.01 -7.82
C GLY A 136 -9.08 -8.21 -7.30
N LEU A 137 -9.82 -9.19 -6.80
CA LEU A 137 -9.33 -10.45 -6.26
C LEU A 137 -10.27 -11.58 -6.64
N GLY A 138 -9.76 -12.80 -6.73
CA GLY A 138 -10.58 -13.95 -7.07
C GLY A 138 -10.87 -14.09 -8.56
N ASP A 139 -11.51 -15.21 -8.91
CA ASP A 139 -11.73 -15.57 -10.30
C ASP A 139 -12.92 -14.85 -10.93
N LYS A 140 -13.99 -14.64 -10.15
CA LYS A 140 -15.23 -14.02 -10.61
C LYS A 140 -15.72 -12.94 -9.65
N GLY A 141 -16.09 -11.79 -10.21
CA GLY A 141 -16.65 -10.69 -9.42
C GLY A 141 -17.97 -11.02 -8.75
N GLY A 142 -18.09 -10.66 -7.48
CA GLY A 142 -19.27 -10.91 -6.67
C GLY A 142 -19.47 -12.37 -6.22
N GLU A 143 -18.47 -13.23 -6.47
CA GLU A 143 -18.49 -14.64 -6.06
C GLU A 143 -17.38 -14.98 -5.05
N GLN A 144 -16.61 -13.98 -4.58
CA GLN A 144 -15.55 -14.20 -3.62
C GLN A 144 -16.12 -14.68 -2.27
N ASP A 145 -15.58 -15.77 -1.74
CA ASP A 145 -15.76 -16.15 -0.34
C ASP A 145 -14.67 -15.52 0.52
N TRP A 146 -14.98 -14.39 1.14
CA TRP A 146 -14.05 -13.62 1.98
C TRP A 146 -13.58 -14.36 3.24
N ASN A 147 -14.12 -15.54 3.50
CA ASN A 147 -13.73 -16.39 4.63
C ASN A 147 -12.75 -17.50 4.22
N LYS A 148 -12.32 -17.51 2.97
CA LYS A 148 -11.40 -18.48 2.37
C LYS A 148 -10.28 -17.78 1.59
N PRO A 149 -9.24 -18.50 1.15
CA PRO A 149 -8.21 -17.94 0.29
C PRO A 149 -8.79 -17.31 -0.98
N LEU A 150 -8.36 -16.08 -1.28
CA LEU A 150 -8.82 -15.25 -2.39
C LEU A 150 -7.86 -15.39 -3.58
N GLN A 151 -8.12 -16.36 -4.43
CA GLN A 151 -7.27 -16.67 -5.59
C GLN A 151 -8.08 -16.60 -6.90
N PRO A 152 -7.44 -16.07 -7.99
CA PRO A 152 -6.12 -15.46 -8.03
C PRO A 152 -6.06 -14.12 -7.30
N GLY A 153 -4.86 -13.78 -6.80
CA GLY A 153 -4.59 -12.55 -6.04
C GLY A 153 -3.21 -11.98 -6.33
N THR A 154 -2.69 -11.21 -5.39
CA THR A 154 -1.39 -10.55 -5.51
C THR A 154 -0.22 -11.52 -5.63
N ASN A 155 -0.29 -12.67 -4.94
CA ASN A 155 0.77 -13.67 -4.95
C ASN A 155 0.87 -14.40 -6.30
N ASP A 156 -0.23 -14.45 -7.07
CA ASP A 156 -0.26 -15.11 -8.37
C ASP A 156 0.35 -14.27 -9.51
N ILE A 157 0.67 -13.00 -9.24
CA ILE A 157 1.20 -12.05 -10.21
C ILE A 157 2.58 -11.50 -9.84
N GLY A 158 3.32 -12.22 -9.00
CA GLY A 158 4.74 -11.98 -8.73
C GLY A 158 5.08 -11.38 -7.37
N PHE A 159 4.12 -10.99 -6.53
CA PHE A 159 4.40 -10.59 -5.15
C PHE A 159 4.51 -11.81 -4.24
N GLU A 160 5.59 -11.92 -3.45
CA GLU A 160 5.79 -13.00 -2.49
C GLU A 160 5.14 -12.71 -1.15
N TYR A 161 4.98 -11.43 -0.84
CA TYR A 161 4.24 -10.94 0.33
C TYR A 161 3.24 -9.88 -0.09
N SER A 162 2.07 -9.92 0.53
CA SER A 162 1.09 -8.84 0.41
C SER A 162 0.33 -8.58 1.70
N PHE A 163 0.06 -7.30 1.97
CA PHE A 163 -0.86 -6.84 3.00
C PHE A 163 -1.68 -5.68 2.44
N ILE A 164 -2.91 -5.96 2.05
CA ILE A 164 -3.66 -5.03 1.22
C ILE A 164 -5.07 -4.73 1.73
N MET A 165 -5.56 -3.57 1.33
CA MET A 165 -6.97 -3.24 1.24
C MET A 165 -7.46 -3.71 -0.14
N ALA A 166 -8.52 -4.51 -0.21
CA ALA A 166 -8.96 -5.13 -1.47
C ALA A 166 -9.32 -4.09 -2.55
N ALA A 167 -9.95 -2.98 -2.16
CA ALA A 167 -10.25 -1.84 -3.03
C ALA A 167 -9.71 -0.53 -2.41
N THR A 168 -10.60 0.29 -1.88
CA THR A 168 -10.33 1.61 -1.30
C THR A 168 -11.02 1.73 0.05
N GLY A 169 -10.71 2.78 0.82
CA GLY A 169 -11.35 3.02 2.12
C GLY A 169 -12.86 3.21 2.05
N ASP A 170 -13.38 3.70 0.96
CA ASP A 170 -14.80 4.01 0.75
C ASP A 170 -15.66 2.80 0.30
N ARG A 171 -15.06 1.63 0.09
CA ARG A 171 -15.71 0.42 -0.44
C ARG A 171 -15.62 -0.77 0.52
N VAL A 172 -16.69 -1.53 0.59
CA VAL A 172 -16.65 -2.83 1.29
C VAL A 172 -15.97 -3.91 0.42
N PRO A 173 -15.32 -4.92 1.04
CA PRO A 173 -15.18 -5.15 2.47
C PRO A 173 -14.12 -4.27 3.12
N CYS A 174 -14.42 -3.77 4.32
CA CYS A 174 -13.52 -2.92 5.11
C CYS A 174 -12.57 -3.77 5.97
N VAL A 175 -11.75 -4.60 5.33
CA VAL A 175 -10.84 -5.56 5.97
C VAL A 175 -9.48 -5.58 5.27
N PHE A 176 -8.45 -5.97 6.01
CA PHE A 176 -7.15 -6.26 5.41
C PHE A 176 -7.05 -7.71 4.95
N VAL A 177 -6.37 -7.90 3.83
CA VAL A 177 -6.02 -9.22 3.29
C VAL A 177 -4.51 -9.36 3.36
N GLU A 178 -4.01 -10.38 4.06
CA GLU A 178 -2.59 -10.72 4.10
C GLU A 178 -2.36 -11.96 3.23
N ASN A 179 -1.54 -11.80 2.22
CA ASN A 179 -1.35 -12.77 1.13
C ASN A 179 -2.69 -13.06 0.41
N ASP A 180 -3.33 -14.17 0.71
CA ASP A 180 -4.59 -14.57 0.09
C ASP A 180 -5.76 -14.65 1.10
N GLN A 181 -5.56 -14.25 2.36
CA GLN A 181 -6.57 -14.41 3.40
C GLN A 181 -6.88 -13.11 4.14
N VAL A 182 -8.16 -12.91 4.44
CA VAL A 182 -8.58 -11.86 5.38
C VAL A 182 -8.04 -12.19 6.77
N ILE A 183 -7.44 -11.21 7.42
CA ILE A 183 -6.91 -11.39 8.79
C ILE A 183 -8.01 -11.26 9.84
N ASN A 184 -7.78 -11.87 11.00
CA ASN A 184 -8.66 -11.80 12.18
C ASN A 184 -10.10 -12.28 11.93
N LEU A 185 -10.29 -13.26 11.06
CA LEU A 185 -11.61 -13.86 10.83
C LEU A 185 -12.13 -14.57 12.08
N ASP A 186 -13.44 -14.40 12.34
CA ASP A 186 -14.18 -15.20 13.29
C ASP A 186 -15.09 -16.15 12.50
N PRO A 187 -14.93 -17.50 12.60
CA PRO A 187 -15.79 -18.45 11.93
C PRO A 187 -17.28 -18.36 12.34
N ASN A 188 -17.58 -17.75 13.49
CA ASN A 188 -18.95 -17.58 13.97
C ASN A 188 -19.60 -16.28 13.46
N ASP A 189 -18.82 -15.36 12.83
CA ASP A 189 -19.29 -14.12 12.25
C ASP A 189 -18.73 -13.96 10.82
N PRO A 190 -19.13 -14.82 9.87
CA PRO A 190 -18.57 -14.85 8.53
C PRO A 190 -18.91 -13.59 7.73
N ILE A 191 -17.93 -13.14 6.93
CA ILE A 191 -18.06 -12.00 6.06
C ILE A 191 -18.92 -12.34 4.85
N GLN A 192 -19.89 -11.48 4.58
CA GLN A 192 -20.70 -11.48 3.36
C GLN A 192 -20.60 -10.10 2.70
N VAL A 193 -20.43 -10.06 1.38
CA VAL A 193 -20.32 -8.82 0.59
C VAL A 193 -21.25 -8.88 -0.61
N SER A 194 -21.90 -7.79 -0.93
CA SER A 194 -22.76 -7.68 -2.11
C SER A 194 -22.69 -6.25 -2.67
N TYR A 195 -22.59 -6.14 -3.99
CA TYR A 195 -22.73 -4.87 -4.72
C TYR A 195 -24.09 -4.78 -5.46
N LYS A 196 -25.01 -5.72 -5.18
CA LYS A 196 -26.34 -5.80 -5.82
C LYS A 196 -27.46 -5.39 -4.88
N ALA A 197 -27.44 -5.86 -3.64
CA ALA A 197 -28.51 -5.63 -2.68
C ALA A 197 -28.02 -5.72 -1.25
N ASN A 198 -28.67 -4.97 -0.35
CA ASN A 198 -28.39 -5.04 1.08
C ASN A 198 -28.79 -6.37 1.70
N PHE A 199 -28.16 -6.75 2.77
CA PHE A 199 -28.54 -7.88 3.60
C PHE A 199 -29.74 -7.52 4.49
N PRO A 200 -30.70 -8.43 4.69
CA PRO A 200 -31.87 -8.16 5.52
C PRO A 200 -31.49 -7.73 6.94
N GLY A 201 -32.02 -6.58 7.37
CA GLY A 201 -31.80 -6.06 8.71
C GLY A 201 -30.52 -5.26 8.92
N GLU A 202 -29.64 -5.20 7.93
CA GLU A 202 -28.42 -4.37 8.02
C GLU A 202 -28.72 -2.89 7.74
N PRO A 203 -28.23 -1.95 8.59
CA PRO A 203 -28.45 -0.52 8.39
C PRO A 203 -27.64 0.02 7.21
N THR A 204 -28.17 1.09 6.59
CA THR A 204 -27.48 1.84 5.54
C THR A 204 -27.33 3.29 5.92
N GLY A 205 -26.32 3.97 5.36
CA GLY A 205 -26.17 5.42 5.56
C GLY A 205 -27.35 6.22 5.02
N LYS A 206 -28.02 5.69 3.98
CA LYS A 206 -29.21 6.29 3.41
C LYS A 206 -30.41 6.27 4.36
N ASP A 207 -30.65 5.11 4.98
CA ASP A 207 -31.87 4.89 5.77
C ASP A 207 -31.65 5.19 7.25
N ASN A 208 -30.39 5.22 7.73
CA ASN A 208 -30.01 5.40 9.12
C ASN A 208 -28.92 6.49 9.31
N PRO A 209 -29.15 7.72 8.84
CA PRO A 209 -28.14 8.79 8.89
C PRO A 209 -27.72 9.16 10.34
N GLU A 210 -28.55 8.87 11.34
CA GLU A 210 -28.26 9.10 12.76
C GLU A 210 -27.13 8.23 13.29
N LEU A 211 -26.77 7.16 12.60
CA LEU A 211 -25.66 6.27 12.98
C LEU A 211 -24.30 6.75 12.44
N LEU A 212 -24.28 7.82 11.64
CA LEU A 212 -23.10 8.28 10.96
C LEU A 212 -22.29 9.30 11.74
N LYS A 213 -20.98 9.09 11.85
CA LYS A 213 -19.99 10.10 12.30
C LYS A 213 -19.60 11.03 11.14
N MET A 214 -19.57 10.50 9.92
CA MET A 214 -19.26 11.22 8.69
C MET A 214 -20.40 10.95 7.69
N HIS A 215 -21.03 12.01 7.22
CA HIS A 215 -22.16 11.91 6.31
C HIS A 215 -21.71 11.92 4.85
N PRO A 216 -22.36 11.15 3.96
CA PRO A 216 -22.10 11.25 2.52
C PRO A 216 -22.61 12.57 1.97
N SER A 217 -21.94 13.11 0.96
CA SER A 217 -22.43 14.21 0.11
C SER A 217 -23.23 13.65 -1.08
N HIS A 218 -22.71 12.60 -1.70
CA HIS A 218 -23.37 11.87 -2.80
C HIS A 218 -22.80 10.44 -2.90
N GLY A 219 -23.62 9.49 -3.33
CA GLY A 219 -23.22 8.08 -3.27
C GLY A 219 -22.77 7.67 -1.87
N HIS A 220 -21.93 6.70 -1.71
CA HIS A 220 -21.28 6.30 -0.43
C HIS A 220 -22.27 6.15 0.75
N ASP A 221 -23.52 5.79 0.48
CA ASP A 221 -24.63 5.80 1.45
C ASP A 221 -25.15 4.39 1.79
N GLN A 222 -24.35 3.35 1.48
CA GLN A 222 -24.74 1.95 1.68
C GLN A 222 -24.27 1.45 3.06
N SER A 223 -23.58 0.30 3.18
CA SER A 223 -23.25 -0.27 4.49
C SER A 223 -22.49 0.67 5.40
N ILE A 224 -22.85 0.67 6.68
CA ILE A 224 -22.18 1.48 7.71
C ILE A 224 -21.10 0.63 8.39
N VAL A 225 -19.85 1.09 8.31
CA VAL A 225 -18.71 0.50 9.01
C VAL A 225 -18.03 1.58 9.83
N ASN A 226 -17.85 1.36 11.13
CA ASN A 226 -17.25 2.31 12.08
C ASN A 226 -17.94 3.70 12.11
N GLY A 227 -19.24 3.75 11.82
CA GLY A 227 -20.00 5.00 11.75
C GLY A 227 -19.79 5.79 10.46
N ILE A 228 -19.28 5.16 9.42
CA ILE A 228 -19.09 5.75 8.09
C ILE A 228 -19.75 4.84 7.06
N SER A 229 -20.60 5.40 6.22
CA SER A 229 -21.23 4.63 5.15
C SER A 229 -20.30 4.45 3.95
N ARG A 230 -20.41 3.33 3.27
CA ARG A 230 -19.50 2.88 2.19
C ARG A 230 -20.27 2.61 0.92
N ILE A 231 -19.56 2.39 -0.17
CA ILE A 231 -20.09 1.80 -1.40
C ILE A 231 -20.10 0.28 -1.25
N GLY A 232 -21.25 -0.34 -1.55
CA GLY A 232 -21.48 -1.77 -1.40
C GLY A 232 -22.04 -2.16 -0.02
N TYR A 233 -22.46 -3.40 0.09
CA TYR A 233 -23.10 -3.95 1.26
C TYR A 233 -22.23 -5.03 1.89
N MET A 234 -22.11 -4.98 3.21
CA MET A 234 -21.31 -5.92 4.00
C MET A 234 -22.08 -6.33 5.25
N LYS A 235 -21.97 -7.61 5.61
CA LYS A 235 -22.47 -8.18 6.85
C LYS A 235 -21.42 -9.08 7.47
N GLY A 236 -21.36 -9.13 8.81
CA GLY A 236 -20.40 -9.96 9.54
C GLY A 236 -18.97 -9.43 9.50
N GLY A 237 -18.05 -10.27 9.97
CA GLY A 237 -16.61 -9.97 10.00
C GLY A 237 -16.20 -8.87 10.97
N LYS A 238 -16.93 -8.66 12.07
CA LYS A 238 -16.68 -7.56 13.02
C LYS A 238 -15.26 -7.56 13.56
N SER A 239 -14.68 -8.73 13.84
CA SER A 239 -13.31 -8.89 14.32
C SER A 239 -12.24 -8.55 13.30
N ALA A 240 -12.58 -8.63 12.01
CA ALA A 240 -11.68 -8.38 10.89
C ALA A 240 -11.71 -6.92 10.40
N LEU A 241 -12.72 -6.12 10.80
CA LEU A 241 -12.84 -4.72 10.36
C LEU A 241 -11.62 -3.91 10.77
N TRP A 242 -11.06 -3.15 9.84
CA TRP A 242 -10.05 -2.15 10.18
C TRP A 242 -10.63 -1.02 11.02
N GLN A 243 -9.77 -0.28 11.69
CA GLN A 243 -10.09 1.01 12.30
C GLN A 243 -9.61 2.10 11.34
N ASP A 244 -10.50 2.98 10.90
CA ASP A 244 -10.18 3.96 9.87
C ASP A 244 -9.02 4.87 10.27
N GLU A 245 -9.02 5.34 11.52
CA GLU A 245 -7.97 6.19 12.10
C GLU A 245 -6.59 5.50 12.21
N LYS A 246 -6.52 4.20 11.95
CA LYS A 246 -5.28 3.41 12.04
C LYS A 246 -4.81 2.83 10.71
N ILE A 247 -5.48 3.14 9.61
CA ILE A 247 -5.12 2.57 8.31
C ILE A 247 -3.68 2.95 7.95
N ALA A 248 -3.34 4.23 7.99
CA ALA A 248 -2.00 4.71 7.64
C ALA A 248 -0.91 4.12 8.54
N GLU A 249 -1.12 4.10 9.87
CA GLU A 249 -0.20 3.48 10.84
C GLU A 249 -0.01 1.99 10.55
N THR A 250 -1.10 1.25 10.30
CA THR A 250 -1.06 -0.19 10.02
C THR A 250 -0.30 -0.49 8.75
N LEU A 251 -0.61 0.21 7.66
CA LEU A 251 0.05 0.02 6.37
C LEU A 251 1.53 0.41 6.44
N THR A 252 1.85 1.54 7.06
CA THR A 252 3.24 1.99 7.25
C THR A 252 4.03 0.99 8.10
N GLY A 253 3.45 0.49 9.19
CA GLY A 253 4.08 -0.53 10.03
C GLY A 253 4.36 -1.83 9.29
N LYS A 254 3.44 -2.28 8.42
CA LYS A 254 3.66 -3.47 7.57
C LYS A 254 4.74 -3.24 6.51
N ALA A 255 4.79 -2.05 5.91
CA ALA A 255 5.85 -1.68 4.96
C ALA A 255 7.23 -1.65 5.64
N VAL A 256 7.32 -1.05 6.83
CA VAL A 256 8.55 -1.05 7.66
C VAL A 256 8.97 -2.48 8.01
N SER A 257 8.04 -3.31 8.48
CA SER A 257 8.31 -4.71 8.81
C SER A 257 8.82 -5.52 7.62
N PHE A 258 8.28 -5.27 6.42
CA PHE A 258 8.78 -5.88 5.19
C PHE A 258 10.24 -5.49 4.91
N ILE A 259 10.58 -4.20 5.01
CA ILE A 259 11.95 -3.70 4.81
C ILE A 259 12.90 -4.33 5.83
N GLU A 260 12.52 -4.36 7.11
CA GLU A 260 13.32 -4.94 8.19
C GLU A 260 13.56 -6.45 7.99
N GLY A 261 12.54 -7.17 7.56
CA GLY A 261 12.61 -8.61 7.29
C GLY A 261 13.51 -8.96 6.09
N HIS A 262 13.70 -8.03 5.15
CA HIS A 262 14.45 -8.27 3.91
C HIS A 262 15.75 -7.45 3.80
N LYS A 263 16.23 -6.86 4.90
CA LYS A 263 17.41 -5.98 4.92
C LYS A 263 18.72 -6.62 4.42
N SER A 264 18.80 -7.94 4.37
CA SER A 264 20.01 -8.68 3.97
C SER A 264 20.03 -9.13 2.51
N ALA A 265 18.94 -8.88 1.76
CA ALA A 265 18.81 -9.28 0.35
C ALA A 265 18.09 -8.20 -0.43
N PRO A 266 18.25 -8.12 -1.77
CA PRO A 266 17.52 -7.15 -2.57
C PRO A 266 16.02 -7.33 -2.45
N PHE A 267 15.28 -6.23 -2.31
CA PHE A 267 13.82 -6.26 -2.25
C PHE A 267 13.19 -5.17 -3.13
N PHE A 268 12.00 -5.48 -3.61
CA PHE A 268 11.08 -4.55 -4.24
C PHE A 268 9.84 -4.43 -3.37
N LEU A 269 9.56 -3.26 -2.86
CA LEU A 269 8.36 -2.93 -2.11
C LEU A 269 7.49 -1.95 -2.90
N TYR A 270 6.28 -2.38 -3.26
CA TYR A 270 5.22 -1.50 -3.74
C TYR A 270 4.37 -1.07 -2.55
N PHE A 271 4.60 0.15 -2.06
CA PHE A 271 3.88 0.74 -0.94
C PHE A 271 2.80 1.71 -1.46
N ALA A 272 1.57 1.24 -1.53
CA ALA A 272 0.41 1.98 -2.03
C ALA A 272 -0.36 2.56 -0.84
N THR A 273 -0.16 3.85 -0.54
CA THR A 273 -0.86 4.49 0.57
C THR A 273 -2.35 4.67 0.29
N GLN A 274 -3.16 4.84 1.33
CA GLN A 274 -4.59 5.16 1.24
C GLN A 274 -4.82 6.68 1.21
N ASP A 275 -3.94 7.45 1.86
CA ASP A 275 -4.05 8.91 1.94
C ASP A 275 -3.68 9.59 0.60
N ALA A 276 -4.45 10.61 0.24
CA ALA A 276 -5.57 11.28 0.92
C ALA A 276 -6.95 10.89 0.33
N HIS A 277 -7.14 9.63 -0.07
CA HIS A 277 -8.43 9.14 -0.58
C HIS A 277 -9.48 9.08 0.53
N VAL A 278 -10.74 9.23 0.17
CA VAL A 278 -11.89 9.14 1.10
C VAL A 278 -12.15 7.71 1.60
N PRO A 279 -12.83 7.58 2.76
CA PRO A 279 -13.12 8.61 3.75
C PRO A 279 -11.86 9.10 4.45
N ARG A 280 -11.73 10.39 4.62
CA ARG A 280 -10.56 11.00 5.24
C ARG A 280 -10.70 10.99 6.75
N VAL A 281 -10.06 10.06 7.39
CA VAL A 281 -10.12 9.85 8.84
C VAL A 281 -8.69 9.82 9.39
N PRO A 282 -8.04 10.99 9.48
CA PRO A 282 -6.67 11.06 9.98
C PRO A 282 -6.57 10.54 11.41
N SER A 283 -5.44 9.93 11.75
CA SER A 283 -5.19 9.52 13.12
C SER A 283 -5.17 10.72 14.09
N PRO A 284 -5.40 10.51 15.39
CA PRO A 284 -5.37 11.59 16.39
C PRO A 284 -4.09 12.41 16.38
N GLN A 285 -2.98 11.85 15.89
CA GLN A 285 -1.72 12.56 15.77
C GLN A 285 -1.79 13.70 14.75
N PHE A 286 -2.59 13.57 13.69
CA PHE A 286 -2.70 14.55 12.60
C PHE A 286 -4.00 15.32 12.59
N ALA A 287 -5.05 14.80 13.20
CA ALA A 287 -6.37 15.43 13.25
C ALA A 287 -6.30 16.88 13.75
N GLY A 288 -6.80 17.82 12.96
CA GLY A 288 -6.82 19.26 13.25
C GLY A 288 -5.47 19.98 13.12
N LYS A 289 -4.44 19.36 12.52
CA LYS A 289 -3.09 19.94 12.45
C LYS A 289 -2.81 20.76 11.20
N SER A 290 -3.49 20.47 10.08
CA SER A 290 -3.22 21.15 8.81
C SER A 290 -3.87 22.52 8.68
N GLY A 291 -4.96 22.77 9.39
CA GLY A 291 -5.83 23.93 9.16
C GLY A 291 -6.71 23.81 7.90
N MET A 292 -6.60 22.69 7.16
CA MET A 292 -7.35 22.42 5.93
C MET A 292 -8.35 21.25 6.11
N GLY A 293 -8.76 20.98 7.35
CA GLY A 293 -9.66 19.88 7.68
C GLY A 293 -9.09 18.48 7.40
N PRO A 294 -9.94 17.45 7.40
CA PRO A 294 -9.52 16.07 7.26
C PRO A 294 -8.64 15.79 6.03
N ARG A 295 -8.90 16.47 4.89
CA ARG A 295 -8.08 16.29 3.69
C ARG A 295 -6.63 16.74 3.91
N GLY A 296 -6.45 17.93 4.47
CA GLY A 296 -5.10 18.43 4.77
C GLY A 296 -4.40 17.60 5.84
N ASP A 297 -5.14 17.13 6.84
CA ASP A 297 -4.60 16.29 7.90
C ASP A 297 -4.12 14.94 7.35
N CYS A 298 -4.83 14.32 6.40
CA CYS A 298 -4.40 13.12 5.69
C CYS A 298 -3.16 13.38 4.80
N LEU A 299 -2.98 14.59 4.25
CA LEU A 299 -1.73 14.94 3.54
C LEU A 299 -0.52 14.98 4.50
N LEU A 300 -0.70 15.45 5.73
CA LEU A 300 0.35 15.40 6.75
C LEU A 300 0.65 13.95 7.17
N GLU A 301 -0.37 13.11 7.27
CA GLU A 301 -0.24 11.69 7.61
C GLU A 301 0.47 10.92 6.48
N PHE A 302 0.17 11.23 5.23
CA PHE A 302 0.91 10.72 4.08
C PHE A 302 2.40 11.09 4.15
N ASP A 303 2.72 12.36 4.41
CA ASP A 303 4.11 12.81 4.54
C ASP A 303 4.84 12.09 5.68
N TRP A 304 4.16 11.85 6.80
CA TRP A 304 4.69 11.05 7.89
C TRP A 304 4.99 9.61 7.43
N SER A 305 4.10 8.97 6.68
CA SER A 305 4.32 7.62 6.15
C SER A 305 5.57 7.56 5.26
N VAL A 306 5.79 8.57 4.42
CA VAL A 306 7.03 8.72 3.64
C VAL A 306 8.24 8.84 4.56
N GLY A 307 8.13 9.64 5.61
CA GLY A 307 9.18 9.84 6.62
C GLY A 307 9.59 8.54 7.31
N GLU A 308 8.62 7.71 7.71
CA GLU A 308 8.88 6.42 8.36
C GLU A 308 9.66 5.46 7.46
N ILE A 309 9.33 5.42 6.16
CA ILE A 309 10.10 4.63 5.18
C ILE A 309 11.54 5.14 5.07
N LEU A 310 11.73 6.45 4.88
CA LEU A 310 13.07 7.04 4.75
C LEU A 310 13.91 6.83 6.02
N ASN A 311 13.32 7.05 7.20
CA ASN A 311 13.97 6.85 8.50
C ASN A 311 14.35 5.38 8.72
N THR A 312 13.51 4.45 8.28
CA THR A 312 13.79 3.01 8.37
C THR A 312 14.98 2.64 7.50
N LEU A 313 15.03 3.12 6.26
CA LEU A 313 16.15 2.87 5.35
C LEU A 313 17.46 3.43 5.92
N GLU A 314 17.47 4.64 6.48
CA GLU A 314 18.66 5.22 7.14
C GLU A 314 19.08 4.45 8.38
N ARG A 315 18.14 4.14 9.28
CA ARG A 315 18.40 3.37 10.50
C ARG A 315 19.02 2.00 10.21
N LEU A 316 18.65 1.38 9.10
CA LEU A 316 19.18 0.08 8.68
C LEU A 316 20.44 0.20 7.81
N GLY A 317 20.90 1.42 7.47
CA GLY A 317 22.04 1.66 6.58
C GLY A 317 21.77 1.25 5.13
N LEU A 318 20.49 1.23 4.70
CA LEU A 318 20.07 0.85 3.36
C LEU A 318 19.87 2.06 2.42
N ASP A 319 19.89 3.28 2.96
CA ASP A 319 19.63 4.53 2.22
C ASP A 319 20.55 4.74 1.01
N LYS A 320 21.81 4.33 1.12
CA LYS A 320 22.81 4.43 0.03
C LYS A 320 22.60 3.42 -1.09
N ASN A 321 21.85 2.36 -0.85
CA ASN A 321 21.63 1.27 -1.81
C ASN A 321 20.13 1.00 -2.00
N THR A 322 19.29 2.02 -1.92
CA THR A 322 17.85 1.92 -2.17
C THR A 322 17.40 3.04 -3.10
N LEU A 323 16.74 2.67 -4.18
CA LEU A 323 16.00 3.60 -5.03
C LEU A 323 14.60 3.77 -4.44
N VAL A 324 14.29 4.98 -3.98
CA VAL A 324 12.93 5.34 -3.53
C VAL A 324 12.26 6.15 -4.64
N ILE A 325 11.13 5.67 -5.12
CA ILE A 325 10.30 6.34 -6.13
C ILE A 325 8.99 6.74 -5.46
N LEU A 326 8.58 8.00 -5.62
CA LEU A 326 7.29 8.50 -5.15
C LEU A 326 6.50 9.04 -6.33
N SER A 327 5.26 8.60 -6.45
CA SER A 327 4.30 9.09 -7.44
C SER A 327 2.88 9.00 -6.88
N SER A 328 1.90 9.61 -7.56
CA SER A 328 0.47 9.43 -7.28
C SER A 328 -0.20 8.70 -8.43
N ASP A 329 -1.27 7.95 -8.15
CA ASP A 329 -2.00 7.21 -9.17
C ASP A 329 -2.82 8.12 -10.09
N ASN A 330 -3.31 9.22 -9.55
CA ASN A 330 -4.01 10.26 -10.32
C ASN A 330 -3.80 11.64 -9.66
N GLY A 331 -4.42 12.66 -10.22
CA GLY A 331 -4.48 13.99 -9.64
C GLY A 331 -5.36 14.05 -8.40
N PRO A 332 -5.50 15.24 -7.80
CA PRO A 332 -6.29 15.40 -6.57
C PRO A 332 -7.78 15.19 -6.84
N VAL A 333 -8.47 14.66 -5.83
CA VAL A 333 -9.93 14.69 -5.76
C VAL A 333 -10.30 15.45 -4.48
N VAL A 334 -11.07 16.52 -4.60
CA VAL A 334 -11.43 17.36 -3.45
C VAL A 334 -12.78 16.93 -2.89
N ASP A 335 -13.85 17.00 -3.67
CA ASP A 335 -15.17 16.49 -3.31
C ASP A 335 -15.37 15.08 -3.85
N ASP A 336 -15.32 14.09 -2.97
CA ASP A 336 -15.41 12.67 -3.32
C ASP A 336 -16.38 11.92 -2.39
N GLY A 337 -17.63 12.33 -2.39
CA GLY A 337 -18.73 11.58 -1.80
C GLY A 337 -18.94 11.74 -0.30
N TYR A 338 -18.14 12.52 0.44
CA TYR A 338 -18.33 12.77 1.88
C TYR A 338 -18.35 14.26 2.21
N LYS A 339 -19.11 14.62 3.27
CA LYS A 339 -19.16 15.97 3.83
C LYS A 339 -18.02 16.15 4.85
N ASP A 340 -16.80 16.16 4.37
CA ASP A 340 -15.57 16.28 5.17
C ASP A 340 -14.97 17.70 5.15
N GLN A 341 -15.71 18.66 4.61
CA GLN A 341 -15.32 20.07 4.48
C GLN A 341 -14.08 20.30 3.59
N ALA A 342 -13.74 19.36 2.73
CA ALA A 342 -12.54 19.47 1.89
C ALA A 342 -12.62 20.67 0.92
N VAL A 343 -13.81 20.99 0.41
CA VAL A 343 -14.03 22.15 -0.47
C VAL A 343 -14.01 23.45 0.35
N GLU A 344 -14.73 23.49 1.47
CA GLU A 344 -14.91 24.69 2.30
C GLU A 344 -13.61 25.13 2.96
N LEU A 345 -12.74 24.18 3.35
CA LEU A 345 -11.48 24.46 4.03
C LEU A 345 -10.27 24.50 3.09
N LEU A 346 -10.49 24.39 1.77
CA LEU A 346 -9.40 24.45 0.79
C LEU A 346 -8.70 25.82 0.79
N GLY A 347 -9.46 26.92 0.99
CA GLY A 347 -8.91 28.28 0.97
C GLY A 347 -8.22 28.60 -0.36
N ASP A 348 -7.03 29.18 -0.28
CA ASP A 348 -6.20 29.49 -1.46
C ASP A 348 -5.32 28.32 -1.93
N HIS A 349 -5.50 27.15 -1.35
CA HIS A 349 -4.76 25.96 -1.77
C HIS A 349 -5.22 25.47 -3.14
N THR A 350 -4.25 25.13 -3.99
CA THR A 350 -4.50 24.64 -5.34
C THR A 350 -3.94 23.22 -5.48
N PRO A 351 -4.75 22.17 -5.22
CA PRO A 351 -4.24 20.78 -5.20
C PRO A 351 -3.62 20.32 -6.51
N GLY A 352 -4.18 20.77 -7.67
CA GLY A 352 -3.60 20.52 -8.99
C GLY A 352 -2.34 21.35 -9.30
N GLY A 353 -2.03 22.39 -8.50
CA GLY A 353 -0.92 23.30 -8.73
C GLY A 353 -1.07 24.06 -10.05
N ILE A 354 -0.08 23.89 -10.93
CA ILE A 354 -0.07 24.52 -12.27
C ILE A 354 -0.89 23.74 -13.30
N TYR A 355 -1.35 22.53 -12.96
CA TYR A 355 -2.12 21.69 -13.87
C TYR A 355 -3.62 21.89 -13.69
N ARG A 356 -4.39 21.52 -14.73
CA ARG A 356 -5.84 21.50 -14.66
C ARG A 356 -6.30 20.19 -14.01
N GLY A 357 -7.38 20.28 -13.28
CA GLY A 357 -8.02 19.14 -12.62
C GLY A 357 -8.15 19.37 -11.10
N GLY A 358 -9.13 18.67 -10.49
CA GLY A 358 -9.48 18.76 -9.09
C GLY A 358 -10.75 17.98 -8.84
#